data_3de93f0d3e2d245ccd2e7a65ab2c56f7
#
_entry.id   3de93f0d3e2d245ccd2e7a65ab2c56f7
#
_cell.length_a   1.000
_cell.length_b   1.000
_cell.length_c   1.000
_cell.angle_alpha   90.00
_cell.angle_beta   90.00
_cell.angle_gamma   90.00
#
_symmetry.space_group_name_H-M   'P 1'
#
loop_
_entity.id
_entity.type
_entity.pdbx_description
1 polymer ?
#
loop_
_entity_poly.entity_id
_entity_poly.type
_entity_poly.pdbx_seq_one_letter_code
_entity_poly.pdbx_strand_id
1 'polypeptide(L)'
;MSNVSHVLPKVVARRNLLGLKLLGGLAVIGIAGVVAIVADRREASAEPVTAQSTDAGQAQAAVPGDEVRGPGSYAFGFSLGAQVGGNIRTQNVDIDFDQFMEGFKTALTGAQPKMTDEAMQQAVADMQRRQEALALAAQTKREQENVKFLAENRKKPGVETTASGLQFQVLKAGEGKSAGPRSLVVTHYEGRLLNGTVFDSSVQRGTPAEFRVDGVIKGWQEALQDMREGDKRRLWIPSELAYGAAGTGPIPPNSVLVFEVELIDVKDEKVPAEHPGPSVPDLQQ
;
A
#
# COMPACT_ATOMS: atom_id res chain seq x y z
N MET A 1 57.90 -16.57 41.72
CA MET A 1 57.87 -15.16 42.02
C MET A 1 58.11 -14.44 40.71
N SER A 2 57.13 -14.10 39.97
CA SER A 2 57.23 -13.16 38.87
C SER A 2 55.79 -12.77 38.47
N ASN A 3 55.51 -11.56 38.75
CA ASN A 3 54.28 -10.84 38.49
C ASN A 3 54.22 -10.50 36.97
N VAL A 4 53.24 -10.96 36.23
CA VAL A 4 53.00 -10.52 34.84
C VAL A 4 51.66 -9.83 34.79
N SER A 5 51.74 -8.49 34.81
CA SER A 5 50.60 -7.60 34.58
C SER A 5 50.16 -7.69 33.12
N HIS A 6 48.94 -8.14 32.87
CA HIS A 6 48.32 -8.05 31.55
C HIS A 6 47.70 -6.67 31.34
N VAL A 7 48.35 -5.90 30.50
CA VAL A 7 47.85 -4.61 29.97
C VAL A 7 46.86 -4.91 28.84
N LEU A 8 45.58 -4.54 29.05
CA LEU A 8 44.57 -4.54 28.03
C LEU A 8 44.70 -3.29 27.13
N PRO A 9 44.67 -3.40 25.79
CA PRO A 9 44.67 -2.26 24.91
C PRO A 9 43.31 -1.58 24.87
N LYS A 10 43.27 -0.27 25.05
CA LYS A 10 42.15 0.61 24.82
C LYS A 10 41.74 0.59 23.35
N VAL A 11 40.58 0.01 23.05
CA VAL A 11 39.97 0.15 21.73
C VAL A 11 39.28 1.50 21.65
N VAL A 12 39.87 2.39 20.85
CA VAL A 12 39.34 3.68 20.46
C VAL A 12 38.20 3.40 19.47
N ALA A 13 36.97 3.59 19.93
CA ALA A 13 35.79 3.53 19.06
C ALA A 13 35.78 4.77 18.16
N ARG A 14 36.22 4.60 16.91
CA ARG A 14 35.94 5.57 15.84
C ARG A 14 34.46 5.43 15.46
N ARG A 15 33.67 6.48 15.73
CA ARG A 15 32.32 6.68 15.23
C ARG A 15 32.39 6.84 13.71
N ASN A 16 32.11 5.79 12.96
CA ASN A 16 31.78 5.90 11.57
C ASN A 16 30.27 6.19 11.46
N LEU A 17 29.94 7.46 11.28
CA LEU A 17 28.67 7.89 10.72
C LEU A 17 28.70 7.61 9.22
N LEU A 18 28.21 6.49 8.77
CA LEU A 18 27.82 6.31 7.36
C LEU A 18 26.80 5.16 7.26
N GLY A 19 25.61 5.52 6.79
CA GLY A 19 24.79 4.61 6.01
C GLY A 19 23.72 3.79 6.73
N LEU A 20 22.80 4.43 7.46
CA LEU A 20 21.49 3.80 7.67
C LEU A 20 20.61 4.13 6.46
N LYS A 21 20.69 3.31 5.42
CA LYS A 21 19.70 3.29 4.36
C LYS A 21 18.40 2.78 4.96
N LEU A 22 17.46 3.68 5.22
CA LEU A 22 16.06 3.35 5.46
C LEU A 22 15.49 2.72 4.19
N LEU A 23 15.42 1.39 4.18
CA LEU A 23 14.52 0.62 3.31
C LEU A 23 13.27 0.32 4.15
N GLY A 24 12.23 1.05 3.90
CA GLY A 24 10.95 0.90 4.59
C GLY A 24 10.09 2.12 4.31
N GLY A 25 9.74 2.32 3.02
CA GLY A 25 8.82 3.37 2.63
C GLY A 25 7.40 3.07 3.10
N LEU A 26 7.10 3.33 4.37
CA LEU A 26 5.74 3.68 4.75
C LEU A 26 5.58 5.15 4.40
N ALA A 27 4.80 5.42 3.37
CA ALA A 27 4.37 6.76 3.02
C ALA A 27 3.48 7.32 4.15
N VAL A 28 4.09 7.82 5.21
CA VAL A 28 3.46 8.70 6.19
C VAL A 28 3.39 10.09 5.54
N ILE A 29 2.58 10.21 4.48
CA ILE A 29 2.23 11.50 3.90
C ILE A 29 0.82 11.80 4.38
N GLY A 30 0.70 12.58 5.44
CA GLY A 30 -0.63 13.05 5.81
C GLY A 30 -0.74 13.91 7.05
N ILE A 31 0.06 13.71 8.07
CA ILE A 31 -0.08 14.51 9.30
C ILE A 31 0.95 15.65 9.35
N ALA A 32 2.12 15.51 8.74
CA ALA A 32 3.13 16.57 8.69
C ALA A 32 2.75 17.76 7.80
N GLY A 33 1.87 17.59 6.82
CA GLY A 33 1.42 18.67 5.92
C GLY A 33 0.48 19.68 6.57
N VAL A 34 -0.17 19.34 7.67
CA VAL A 34 -1.12 20.24 8.36
C VAL A 34 -0.40 21.15 9.36
N VAL A 35 0.73 20.72 9.91
CA VAL A 35 1.50 21.50 10.90
C VAL A 35 2.37 22.58 10.24
N ALA A 36 2.75 22.45 8.97
CA ALA A 36 3.61 23.39 8.28
C ALA A 36 2.92 24.72 7.87
N ILE A 37 1.59 24.82 7.94
CA ILE A 37 0.84 26.04 7.55
C ILE A 37 0.79 27.07 8.69
N VAL A 38 1.11 26.69 9.93
CA VAL A 38 0.98 27.59 11.10
C VAL A 38 2.27 28.37 11.39
N ALA A 39 3.40 28.03 10.80
CA ALA A 39 4.70 28.61 11.16
C ALA A 39 5.16 29.83 10.34
N ASP A 40 4.43 30.23 9.28
CA ASP A 40 4.86 31.35 8.42
C ASP A 40 3.91 32.56 8.46
N ARG A 41 3.65 33.04 9.69
CA ARG A 41 3.01 34.33 9.91
C ARG A 41 3.86 35.21 10.84
N ARG A 42 5.02 35.63 10.36
CA ARG A 42 5.67 36.82 10.90
C ARG A 42 6.19 37.67 9.75
N GLU A 43 5.69 38.92 9.77
CA GLU A 43 6.19 40.13 9.10
C GLU A 43 5.90 40.27 7.59
N ALA A 44 4.73 40.82 7.28
CA ALA A 44 4.58 41.67 6.12
C ALA A 44 4.13 43.05 6.59
N SER A 45 5.06 43.97 6.65
CA SER A 45 4.86 45.39 6.89
C SER A 45 3.95 45.98 5.81
N ALA A 46 2.89 46.65 6.21
CA ALA A 46 2.00 47.40 5.33
C ALA A 46 2.68 48.66 4.84
N GLU A 47 2.90 48.81 3.55
CA GLU A 47 3.09 50.10 2.90
C GLU A 47 1.75 50.62 2.33
N PRO A 48 1.46 51.90 2.41
CA PRO A 48 0.20 52.45 1.96
C PRO A 48 0.18 52.65 0.43
N VAL A 49 -0.70 51.91 -0.25
CA VAL A 49 -0.97 52.18 -1.67
C VAL A 49 -1.89 53.35 -1.81
N THR A 50 -1.39 54.45 -2.38
CA THR A 50 -2.15 55.63 -2.80
C THR A 50 -3.17 55.26 -3.87
N ALA A 51 -4.45 55.54 -3.60
CA ALA A 51 -5.55 55.38 -4.53
C ALA A 51 -5.41 56.38 -5.69
N GLN A 52 -5.30 55.89 -6.90
CA GLN A 52 -5.62 56.66 -8.10
C GLN A 52 -7.00 56.24 -8.60
N SER A 53 -7.93 57.16 -8.51
CA SER A 53 -9.27 57.06 -9.07
C SER A 53 -9.22 57.15 -10.59
N THR A 54 -9.57 56.07 -11.29
CA THR A 54 -9.99 56.11 -12.68
C THR A 54 -11.44 55.63 -12.74
N ASP A 55 -12.32 56.58 -12.99
CA ASP A 55 -13.71 56.39 -13.32
C ASP A 55 -13.84 55.62 -14.67
N ALA A 56 -14.26 54.38 -14.60
CA ALA A 56 -14.77 53.62 -15.76
C ALA A 56 -15.86 52.71 -15.23
N GLY A 57 -17.12 53.05 -15.55
CA GLY A 57 -18.31 52.29 -15.17
C GLY A 57 -18.24 50.81 -15.57
N GLN A 58 -17.74 50.01 -14.68
CA GLN A 58 -17.91 48.57 -14.74
C GLN A 58 -19.18 48.19 -13.99
N ALA A 59 -20.14 47.62 -14.72
CA ALA A 59 -21.33 47.00 -14.14
C ALA A 59 -20.86 45.96 -13.14
N GLN A 60 -20.97 46.27 -11.85
CA GLN A 60 -20.69 45.38 -10.75
C GLN A 60 -21.71 44.25 -10.83
N ALA A 61 -21.26 43.04 -11.23
CA ALA A 61 -22.10 41.86 -11.22
C ALA A 61 -22.67 41.71 -9.81
N ALA A 62 -24.01 41.67 -9.70
CA ALA A 62 -24.68 41.52 -8.42
C ALA A 62 -24.19 40.27 -7.72
N VAL A 63 -23.65 40.39 -6.53
CA VAL A 63 -23.23 39.25 -5.70
C VAL A 63 -24.51 38.49 -5.32
N PRO A 64 -24.61 37.17 -5.57
CA PRO A 64 -25.78 36.40 -5.13
C PRO A 64 -26.04 36.61 -3.64
N GLY A 65 -27.31 36.78 -3.25
CA GLY A 65 -27.72 37.10 -1.89
C GLY A 65 -27.51 35.94 -0.89
N ASP A 66 -27.96 36.16 0.33
CA ASP A 66 -27.82 35.22 1.47
C ASP A 66 -28.50 33.83 1.23
N GLU A 67 -29.46 33.78 0.31
CA GLU A 67 -30.17 32.55 -0.07
C GLU A 67 -29.26 31.44 -0.64
N VAL A 68 -28.15 31.81 -1.27
CA VAL A 68 -27.17 30.81 -1.76
C VAL A 68 -26.00 30.55 -0.80
N ARG A 69 -25.85 31.41 0.23
CA ARG A 69 -24.75 31.31 1.19
C ARG A 69 -24.81 30.03 2.03
N GLY A 70 -26.00 29.71 2.56
CA GLY A 70 -26.21 28.52 3.38
C GLY A 70 -25.92 27.21 2.63
N PRO A 71 -26.59 26.94 1.49
CA PRO A 71 -26.33 25.76 0.67
C PRO A 71 -24.89 25.66 0.15
N GLY A 72 -24.30 26.80 -0.26
CA GLY A 72 -22.89 26.85 -0.70
C GLY A 72 -21.91 26.51 0.42
N SER A 73 -22.12 27.03 1.62
CA SER A 73 -21.30 26.72 2.79
C SER A 73 -21.41 25.24 3.19
N TYR A 74 -22.60 24.66 3.13
CA TYR A 74 -22.81 23.23 3.37
C TYR A 74 -22.07 22.37 2.33
N ALA A 75 -22.23 22.67 1.04
CA ALA A 75 -21.58 21.93 -0.03
C ALA A 75 -20.05 21.96 0.07
N PHE A 76 -19.49 23.15 0.37
CA PHE A 76 -18.06 23.30 0.61
C PHE A 76 -17.58 22.49 1.81
N GLY A 77 -18.27 22.60 2.96
CA GLY A 77 -17.97 21.83 4.17
C GLY A 77 -18.07 20.33 3.95
N PHE A 78 -19.11 19.86 3.21
CA PHE A 78 -19.27 18.46 2.87
C PHE A 78 -18.09 17.95 2.00
N SER A 79 -17.69 18.71 0.99
CA SER A 79 -16.57 18.33 0.10
C SER A 79 -15.26 18.21 0.87
N LEU A 80 -14.97 19.18 1.75
CA LEU A 80 -13.79 19.14 2.60
C LEU A 80 -13.86 17.98 3.60
N GLY A 81 -15.01 17.79 4.23
CA GLY A 81 -15.25 16.67 5.15
C GLY A 81 -15.13 15.29 4.49
N ALA A 82 -15.59 15.15 3.24
CA ALA A 82 -15.46 13.92 2.46
C ALA A 82 -14.00 13.59 2.17
N GLN A 83 -13.18 14.59 1.82
CA GLN A 83 -11.75 14.42 1.58
C GLN A 83 -11.00 14.03 2.87
N VAL A 84 -11.19 14.75 3.95
CA VAL A 84 -10.55 14.48 5.25
C VAL A 84 -11.01 13.12 5.79
N GLY A 85 -12.32 12.86 5.80
CA GLY A 85 -12.88 11.60 6.24
C GLY A 85 -12.45 10.40 5.38
N GLY A 86 -12.25 10.62 4.07
CA GLY A 86 -11.65 9.64 3.17
C GLY A 86 -10.25 9.23 3.62
N ASN A 87 -9.39 10.20 3.89
CA ASN A 87 -8.03 9.96 4.37
C ASN A 87 -7.99 9.24 5.72
N ILE A 88 -8.83 9.66 6.68
CA ILE A 88 -8.95 9.04 8.00
C ILE A 88 -9.34 7.56 7.86
N ARG A 89 -10.33 7.24 7.01
CA ARG A 89 -10.78 5.87 6.78
C ARG A 89 -9.72 5.03 6.06
N THR A 90 -9.11 5.58 5.02
CA THR A 90 -8.08 4.85 4.23
C THR A 90 -6.85 4.50 5.07
N GLN A 91 -6.44 5.42 5.95
CA GLN A 91 -5.31 5.21 6.85
C GLN A 91 -5.70 4.50 8.15
N ASN A 92 -6.99 4.17 8.31
CA ASN A 92 -7.54 3.54 9.52
C ASN A 92 -7.10 4.26 10.81
N VAL A 93 -7.15 5.60 10.80
CA VAL A 93 -6.73 6.40 11.95
C VAL A 93 -7.80 6.30 13.05
N ASP A 94 -7.38 5.85 14.23
CA ASP A 94 -8.24 5.76 15.42
C ASP A 94 -8.35 7.15 16.07
N ILE A 95 -9.46 7.86 15.82
CA ILE A 95 -9.72 9.19 16.35
C ILE A 95 -11.00 9.24 17.17
N ASP A 96 -11.01 10.07 18.22
CA ASP A 96 -12.22 10.56 18.84
C ASP A 96 -12.83 11.64 17.94
N PHE A 97 -13.96 11.32 17.31
CA PHE A 97 -14.58 12.20 16.33
C PHE A 97 -15.06 13.51 16.92
N ASP A 98 -15.56 13.50 18.16
CA ASP A 98 -16.06 14.72 18.82
C ASP A 98 -14.92 15.68 19.14
N GLN A 99 -13.81 15.17 19.67
CA GLN A 99 -12.60 15.96 19.93
C GLN A 99 -11.97 16.47 18.64
N PHE A 100 -11.95 15.65 17.59
CA PHE A 100 -11.49 16.07 16.27
C PHE A 100 -12.32 17.24 15.73
N MET A 101 -13.65 17.13 15.78
CA MET A 101 -14.55 18.20 15.30
C MET A 101 -14.44 19.46 16.14
N GLU A 102 -14.24 19.36 17.44
CA GLU A 102 -14.01 20.50 18.31
C GLU A 102 -12.71 21.24 17.94
N GLY A 103 -11.60 20.50 17.79
CA GLY A 103 -10.32 21.05 17.36
C GLY A 103 -10.41 21.72 15.99
N PHE A 104 -11.08 21.04 15.04
CA PHE A 104 -11.31 21.55 13.68
C PHE A 104 -12.10 22.87 13.68
N LYS A 105 -13.21 22.93 14.45
CA LYS A 105 -14.00 24.14 14.61
C LYS A 105 -13.19 25.28 15.24
N THR A 106 -12.43 24.98 16.30
CA THR A 106 -11.56 25.94 16.98
C THR A 106 -10.58 26.59 16.01
N ALA A 107 -9.92 25.77 15.17
CA ALA A 107 -8.98 26.24 14.17
C ALA A 107 -9.66 27.09 13.08
N LEU A 108 -10.83 26.68 12.56
CA LEU A 108 -11.58 27.43 11.54
C LEU A 108 -12.05 28.80 12.03
N THR A 109 -12.41 28.92 13.31
CA THR A 109 -12.91 30.18 13.89
C THR A 109 -11.81 31.11 14.39
N GLY A 110 -10.53 30.65 14.38
CA GLY A 110 -9.41 31.40 14.95
C GLY A 110 -9.48 31.54 16.48
N ALA A 111 -10.28 30.71 17.15
CA ALA A 111 -10.36 30.68 18.61
C ALA A 111 -9.07 30.12 19.22
N GLN A 112 -8.81 30.45 20.48
CA GLN A 112 -7.64 29.94 21.20
C GLN A 112 -7.74 28.42 21.40
N PRO A 113 -6.69 27.68 21.09
CA PRO A 113 -6.65 26.25 21.35
C PRO A 113 -6.73 25.94 22.86
N LYS A 114 -7.32 24.80 23.21
CA LYS A 114 -7.42 24.35 24.62
C LYS A 114 -6.10 23.79 25.18
N MET A 115 -5.13 23.54 24.30
CA MET A 115 -3.84 22.94 24.63
C MET A 115 -2.71 23.88 24.20
N THR A 116 -1.58 23.81 24.89
CA THR A 116 -0.35 24.49 24.42
C THR A 116 0.22 23.77 23.20
N ASP A 117 1.11 24.42 22.45
CA ASP A 117 1.73 23.83 21.27
C ASP A 117 2.52 22.56 21.62
N GLU A 118 3.22 22.56 22.76
CA GLU A 118 3.95 21.38 23.24
C GLU A 118 3.00 20.23 23.59
N ALA A 119 1.87 20.53 24.23
CA ALA A 119 0.86 19.51 24.57
C ALA A 119 0.20 18.94 23.31
N MET A 120 -0.06 19.75 22.28
CA MET A 120 -0.57 19.29 21.00
C MET A 120 0.44 18.38 20.29
N GLN A 121 1.72 18.77 20.24
CA GLN A 121 2.77 17.94 19.65
C GLN A 121 2.91 16.60 20.37
N GLN A 122 2.87 16.61 21.70
CA GLN A 122 2.93 15.39 22.50
C GLN A 122 1.71 14.49 22.23
N ALA A 123 0.51 15.04 22.19
CA ALA A 123 -0.73 14.30 21.91
C ALA A 123 -0.70 13.65 20.51
N VAL A 124 -0.19 14.36 19.49
CA VAL A 124 -0.02 13.80 18.14
C VAL A 124 1.02 12.66 18.15
N ALA A 125 2.14 12.83 18.85
CA ALA A 125 3.15 11.77 18.97
C ALA A 125 2.61 10.54 19.71
N ASP A 126 1.80 10.73 20.75
CA ASP A 126 1.14 9.64 21.47
C ASP A 126 0.12 8.89 20.59
N MET A 127 -0.65 9.62 19.80
CA MET A 127 -1.59 9.03 18.83
C MET A 127 -0.84 8.21 17.78
N GLN A 128 0.29 8.69 17.26
CA GLN A 128 1.13 7.94 16.32
C GLN A 128 1.67 6.65 16.95
N ARG A 129 2.23 6.72 18.17
CA ARG A 129 2.70 5.53 18.89
C ARG A 129 1.61 4.51 19.13
N ARG A 130 0.41 4.97 19.49
CA ARG A 130 -0.75 4.09 19.63
C ARG A 130 -1.11 3.42 18.31
N GLN A 131 -1.15 4.16 17.22
CA GLN A 131 -1.44 3.62 15.88
C GLN A 131 -0.42 2.56 15.44
N GLU A 132 0.86 2.83 15.66
CA GLU A 132 1.94 1.86 15.40
C GLU A 132 1.79 0.59 16.24
N ALA A 133 1.47 0.72 17.53
CA ALA A 133 1.26 -0.42 18.42
C ALA A 133 0.04 -1.26 17.99
N LEU A 134 -1.06 -0.63 17.57
CA LEU A 134 -2.25 -1.31 17.05
C LEU A 134 -1.94 -2.04 15.72
N ALA A 135 -1.19 -1.41 14.83
CA ALA A 135 -0.79 -2.01 13.56
C ALA A 135 0.10 -3.25 13.80
N LEU A 136 1.08 -3.14 14.70
CA LEU A 136 1.96 -4.26 15.07
C LEU A 136 1.17 -5.41 15.72
N ALA A 137 0.26 -5.10 16.64
CA ALA A 137 -0.58 -6.11 17.27
C ALA A 137 -1.48 -6.83 16.25
N ALA A 138 -2.07 -6.09 15.31
CA ALA A 138 -2.88 -6.66 14.23
C ALA A 138 -2.05 -7.54 13.30
N GLN A 139 -0.80 -7.14 12.99
CA GLN A 139 0.14 -7.93 12.20
C GLN A 139 0.50 -9.25 12.91
N THR A 140 0.91 -9.18 14.17
CA THR A 140 1.27 -10.37 14.97
C THR A 140 0.10 -11.36 15.08
N LYS A 141 -1.09 -10.84 15.33
CA LYS A 141 -2.31 -11.67 15.37
C LYS A 141 -2.55 -12.37 14.02
N ARG A 142 -2.40 -11.65 12.92
CA ARG A 142 -2.57 -12.22 11.57
C ARG A 142 -1.55 -13.31 11.28
N GLU A 143 -0.28 -13.10 11.64
CA GLU A 143 0.76 -14.13 11.50
C GLU A 143 0.42 -15.41 12.26
N GLN A 144 -0.03 -15.29 13.50
CA GLN A 144 -0.47 -16.45 14.30
C GLN A 144 -1.67 -17.16 13.67
N GLU A 145 -2.67 -16.42 13.20
CA GLU A 145 -3.85 -16.96 12.51
C GLU A 145 -3.46 -17.67 11.20
N ASN A 146 -2.52 -17.10 10.43
CA ASN A 146 -2.00 -17.68 9.20
C ASN A 146 -1.30 -19.01 9.45
N VAL A 147 -0.37 -19.05 10.42
CA VAL A 147 0.35 -20.27 10.77
C VAL A 147 -0.63 -21.37 11.19
N LYS A 148 -1.57 -21.04 12.05
CA LYS A 148 -2.62 -21.96 12.50
C LYS A 148 -3.45 -22.45 11.31
N PHE A 149 -3.94 -21.53 10.48
CA PHE A 149 -4.76 -21.86 9.33
C PHE A 149 -4.04 -22.81 8.37
N LEU A 150 -2.81 -22.49 7.96
CA LEU A 150 -2.04 -23.32 7.04
C LEU A 150 -1.72 -24.71 7.65
N ALA A 151 -1.42 -24.77 8.96
CA ALA A 151 -1.19 -26.03 9.65
C ALA A 151 -2.43 -26.94 9.73
N GLU A 152 -3.62 -26.35 9.80
CA GLU A 152 -4.89 -27.06 9.77
C GLU A 152 -5.31 -27.41 8.33
N ASN A 153 -5.12 -26.48 7.38
CA ASN A 153 -5.55 -26.63 6.00
C ASN A 153 -4.83 -27.79 5.29
N ARG A 154 -3.51 -27.95 5.52
CA ARG A 154 -2.72 -29.05 4.94
C ARG A 154 -3.20 -30.45 5.35
N LYS A 155 -4.01 -30.57 6.40
CA LYS A 155 -4.57 -31.85 6.87
C LYS A 155 -5.87 -32.20 6.19
N LYS A 156 -6.47 -31.25 5.44
CA LYS A 156 -7.77 -31.48 4.78
C LYS A 156 -7.61 -32.44 3.60
N PRO A 157 -8.62 -33.29 3.34
CA PRO A 157 -8.60 -34.20 2.19
C PRO A 157 -8.38 -33.43 0.87
N GLY A 158 -7.49 -33.94 0.02
CA GLY A 158 -7.20 -33.37 -1.29
C GLY A 158 -6.37 -32.09 -1.28
N VAL A 159 -5.90 -31.64 -0.11
CA VAL A 159 -4.93 -30.52 -0.02
C VAL A 159 -3.53 -31.05 -0.04
N GLU A 160 -2.75 -30.58 -0.99
CA GLU A 160 -1.33 -30.87 -1.17
C GLU A 160 -0.51 -29.65 -0.73
N THR A 161 0.74 -29.89 -0.33
CA THR A 161 1.66 -28.82 0.11
C THR A 161 3.00 -29.02 -0.56
N THR A 162 3.49 -28.01 -1.24
CA THR A 162 4.79 -28.01 -1.90
C THR A 162 5.94 -27.72 -0.92
N ALA A 163 7.17 -27.88 -1.36
CA ALA A 163 8.37 -27.58 -0.57
C ALA A 163 8.49 -26.09 -0.19
N SER A 164 7.93 -25.17 -0.99
CA SER A 164 7.88 -23.75 -0.71
C SER A 164 6.84 -23.35 0.34
N GLY A 165 5.92 -24.26 0.68
CA GLY A 165 4.79 -24.03 1.56
C GLY A 165 3.51 -23.60 0.86
N LEU A 166 3.50 -23.50 -0.48
CA LEU A 166 2.27 -23.34 -1.24
C LEU A 166 1.35 -24.52 -0.97
N GLN A 167 0.09 -24.27 -0.68
CA GLN A 167 -0.92 -25.32 -0.57
C GLN A 167 -1.91 -25.19 -1.72
N PHE A 168 -2.33 -26.32 -2.26
CA PHE A 168 -3.31 -26.34 -3.34
C PHE A 168 -4.23 -27.54 -3.26
N GLN A 169 -5.36 -27.42 -3.92
CA GLN A 169 -6.32 -28.51 -4.14
C GLN A 169 -6.76 -28.49 -5.59
N VAL A 170 -6.62 -29.63 -6.27
CA VAL A 170 -7.14 -29.81 -7.63
C VAL A 170 -8.66 -29.92 -7.56
N LEU A 171 -9.38 -28.97 -8.14
CA LEU A 171 -10.85 -28.96 -8.25
C LEU A 171 -11.31 -29.63 -9.53
N LYS A 172 -10.52 -29.48 -10.61
CA LYS A 172 -10.72 -30.12 -11.90
C LYS A 172 -9.35 -30.33 -12.54
N ALA A 173 -9.06 -31.52 -12.99
CA ALA A 173 -7.84 -31.82 -13.73
C ALA A 173 -8.01 -31.48 -15.21
N GLY A 174 -7.01 -30.79 -15.78
CA GLY A 174 -6.88 -30.50 -17.21
C GLY A 174 -5.96 -31.49 -17.90
N GLU A 175 -6.09 -31.59 -19.21
CA GLU A 175 -5.30 -32.52 -20.05
C GLU A 175 -4.50 -31.77 -21.14
N GLY A 176 -4.64 -30.42 -21.21
CA GLY A 176 -4.02 -29.61 -22.23
C GLY A 176 -2.53 -29.32 -21.99
N LYS A 177 -2.02 -28.28 -22.63
CA LYS A 177 -0.61 -27.85 -22.53
C LYS A 177 -0.25 -27.41 -21.12
N SER A 178 1.00 -27.65 -20.74
CA SER A 178 1.59 -27.12 -19.51
C SER A 178 2.21 -25.73 -19.77
N ALA A 179 2.13 -24.85 -18.79
CA ALA A 179 2.76 -23.54 -18.88
C ALA A 179 4.24 -23.62 -18.50
N GLY A 180 5.09 -23.03 -19.33
CA GLY A 180 6.50 -22.79 -18.99
C GLY A 180 6.70 -21.51 -18.18
N PRO A 181 7.91 -21.26 -17.66
CA PRO A 181 8.20 -20.12 -16.78
C PRO A 181 8.00 -18.74 -17.46
N ARG A 182 8.00 -18.67 -18.78
CA ARG A 182 7.78 -17.43 -19.55
C ARG A 182 6.54 -17.45 -20.41
N SER A 183 5.70 -18.49 -20.33
CA SER A 183 4.47 -18.59 -21.09
C SER A 183 3.53 -17.44 -20.76
N LEU A 184 2.75 -17.03 -21.74
CA LEU A 184 1.58 -16.19 -21.56
C LEU A 184 0.38 -17.10 -21.29
N VAL A 185 -0.30 -16.92 -20.17
CA VAL A 185 -1.43 -17.75 -19.77
C VAL A 185 -2.71 -16.93 -19.73
N VAL A 186 -3.81 -17.57 -20.11
CA VAL A 186 -5.18 -17.02 -19.99
C VAL A 186 -5.88 -17.72 -18.84
N THR A 187 -6.36 -16.98 -17.86
CA THR A 187 -6.96 -17.54 -16.66
C THR A 187 -8.27 -16.86 -16.29
N HIS A 188 -9.19 -17.64 -15.71
CA HIS A 188 -10.18 -17.09 -14.81
C HIS A 188 -9.72 -17.30 -13.37
N TYR A 189 -9.90 -16.28 -12.53
CA TYR A 189 -9.53 -16.36 -11.13
C TYR A 189 -10.39 -15.50 -10.23
N GLU A 190 -10.40 -15.85 -8.96
CA GLU A 190 -10.89 -15.01 -7.87
C GLU A 190 -9.94 -15.10 -6.70
N GLY A 191 -9.45 -13.95 -6.24
CA GLY A 191 -8.56 -13.81 -5.11
C GLY A 191 -9.27 -13.26 -3.87
N ARG A 192 -9.08 -13.93 -2.72
CA ARG A 192 -9.70 -13.59 -1.43
C ARG A 192 -8.68 -13.60 -0.30
N LEU A 193 -8.94 -12.80 0.72
CA LEU A 193 -8.31 -12.94 2.03
C LEU A 193 -8.93 -14.12 2.80
N LEU A 194 -8.29 -14.58 3.90
CA LEU A 194 -8.81 -15.65 4.75
C LEU A 194 -10.19 -15.34 5.36
N ASN A 195 -10.51 -14.06 5.56
CA ASN A 195 -11.82 -13.62 6.04
C ASN A 195 -12.92 -13.61 4.95
N GLY A 196 -12.58 -14.05 3.73
CA GLY A 196 -13.51 -14.11 2.60
C GLY A 196 -13.61 -12.83 1.77
N THR A 197 -12.95 -11.73 2.17
CA THR A 197 -12.97 -10.48 1.39
C THR A 197 -12.33 -10.70 0.02
N VAL A 198 -13.08 -10.51 -1.05
CA VAL A 198 -12.58 -10.55 -2.44
C VAL A 198 -11.81 -9.27 -2.70
N PHE A 199 -10.56 -9.40 -3.14
CA PHE A 199 -9.75 -8.24 -3.49
C PHE A 199 -9.53 -8.10 -5.00
N ASP A 200 -9.66 -9.20 -5.76
CA ASP A 200 -9.58 -9.19 -7.22
C ASP A 200 -10.28 -10.42 -7.81
N SER A 201 -11.00 -10.23 -8.94
CA SER A 201 -11.74 -11.31 -9.60
C SER A 201 -11.95 -11.01 -11.08
N SER A 202 -11.37 -11.83 -11.95
CA SER A 202 -11.67 -11.82 -13.38
C SER A 202 -13.08 -12.32 -13.68
N VAL A 203 -13.62 -13.19 -12.80
CA VAL A 203 -14.98 -13.71 -12.91
C VAL A 203 -16.01 -12.59 -12.73
N GLN A 204 -15.81 -11.72 -11.73
CA GLN A 204 -16.69 -10.56 -11.51
C GLN A 204 -16.59 -9.54 -12.66
N ARG A 205 -15.42 -9.41 -13.29
CA ARG A 205 -15.25 -8.56 -14.49
C ARG A 205 -15.87 -9.16 -15.75
N GLY A 206 -16.23 -10.47 -15.73
CA GLY A 206 -16.81 -11.16 -16.87
C GLY A 206 -15.84 -11.49 -18.00
N THR A 207 -14.54 -11.26 -17.82
CA THR A 207 -13.50 -11.48 -18.84
C THR A 207 -12.30 -12.18 -18.24
N PRO A 208 -11.72 -13.22 -18.90
CA PRO A 208 -10.47 -13.82 -18.51
C PRO A 208 -9.34 -12.78 -18.52
N ALA A 209 -8.31 -13.04 -17.72
CA ALA A 209 -7.12 -12.19 -17.67
C ALA A 209 -5.91 -12.92 -18.25
N GLU A 210 -5.04 -12.18 -18.91
CA GLU A 210 -3.80 -12.69 -19.48
C GLU A 210 -2.62 -12.26 -18.60
N PHE A 211 -1.73 -13.21 -18.30
CA PHE A 211 -0.53 -12.96 -17.49
C PHE A 211 0.68 -13.67 -18.08
N ARG A 212 1.84 -13.04 -17.99
CA ARG A 212 3.11 -13.77 -18.09
C ARG A 212 3.36 -14.49 -16.78
N VAL A 213 3.78 -15.76 -16.85
CA VAL A 213 4.05 -16.56 -15.66
C VAL A 213 5.14 -15.93 -14.79
N ASP A 214 6.19 -15.36 -15.39
CA ASP A 214 7.26 -14.66 -14.66
C ASP A 214 6.86 -13.28 -14.11
N GLY A 215 5.70 -12.76 -14.48
CA GLY A 215 5.20 -11.44 -14.06
C GLY A 215 4.22 -11.45 -12.87
N VAL A 216 3.86 -12.64 -12.36
CA VAL A 216 2.92 -12.78 -11.24
C VAL A 216 3.63 -13.13 -9.93
N ILE A 217 2.92 -13.16 -8.80
CA ILE A 217 3.46 -13.54 -7.50
C ILE A 217 4.03 -14.97 -7.51
N LYS A 218 5.04 -15.24 -6.67
CA LYS A 218 5.78 -16.52 -6.67
C LYS A 218 4.87 -17.73 -6.53
N GLY A 219 3.86 -17.67 -5.68
CA GLY A 219 2.90 -18.78 -5.51
C GLY A 219 2.10 -19.08 -6.78
N TRP A 220 1.79 -18.08 -7.59
CA TRP A 220 1.17 -18.26 -8.90
C TRP A 220 2.18 -18.83 -9.93
N GLN A 221 3.42 -18.33 -9.93
CA GLN A 221 4.45 -18.85 -10.83
C GLN A 221 4.63 -20.35 -10.62
N GLU A 222 4.70 -20.81 -9.37
CA GLU A 222 4.83 -22.19 -9.01
C GLU A 222 3.59 -23.00 -9.40
N ALA A 223 2.40 -22.53 -9.04
CA ALA A 223 1.15 -23.23 -9.34
C ALA A 223 0.91 -23.39 -10.84
N LEU A 224 1.09 -22.30 -11.62
CA LEU A 224 0.82 -22.31 -13.06
C LEU A 224 1.74 -23.22 -13.84
N GLN A 225 3.02 -23.35 -13.42
CA GLN A 225 3.98 -24.28 -14.06
C GLN A 225 3.63 -25.76 -13.81
N ASP A 226 2.89 -26.06 -12.76
CA ASP A 226 2.38 -27.39 -12.46
C ASP A 226 0.96 -27.64 -12.99
N MET A 227 0.30 -26.60 -13.52
CA MET A 227 -1.04 -26.70 -14.12
C MET A 227 -0.99 -27.00 -15.63
N ARG A 228 -2.09 -27.60 -16.11
CA ARG A 228 -2.35 -27.80 -17.54
C ARG A 228 -3.60 -27.02 -17.95
N GLU A 229 -3.73 -26.70 -19.21
CA GLU A 229 -4.99 -26.15 -19.75
C GLU A 229 -6.17 -27.00 -19.37
N GLY A 230 -7.22 -26.38 -18.86
CA GLY A 230 -8.40 -27.01 -18.31
C GLY A 230 -8.33 -27.31 -16.81
N ASP A 231 -7.15 -27.20 -16.17
CA ASP A 231 -7.04 -27.30 -14.71
C ASP A 231 -7.81 -26.19 -14.02
N LYS A 232 -8.48 -26.53 -12.92
CA LYS A 232 -8.98 -25.60 -11.95
C LYS A 232 -8.46 -25.98 -10.58
N ARG A 233 -7.80 -25.06 -9.91
CA ARG A 233 -7.20 -25.27 -8.57
C ARG A 233 -7.64 -24.20 -7.60
N ARG A 234 -7.73 -24.60 -6.33
CA ARG A 234 -7.74 -23.68 -5.21
C ARG A 234 -6.35 -23.63 -4.62
N LEU A 235 -5.83 -22.42 -4.47
CA LEU A 235 -4.48 -22.16 -3.94
C LEU A 235 -4.61 -21.44 -2.60
N TRP A 236 -3.77 -21.82 -1.62
CA TRP A 236 -3.54 -21.06 -0.39
C TRP A 236 -2.07 -20.67 -0.38
N ILE A 237 -1.82 -19.40 -0.60
CA ILE A 237 -0.49 -18.86 -0.84
C ILE A 237 -0.01 -18.15 0.42
N PRO A 238 1.05 -18.65 1.09
CA PRO A 238 1.69 -17.94 2.19
C PRO A 238 2.18 -16.56 1.75
N SER A 239 2.23 -15.62 2.70
CA SER A 239 2.61 -14.23 2.42
C SER A 239 3.95 -14.08 1.72
N GLU A 240 4.92 -14.94 2.03
CA GLU A 240 6.28 -14.96 1.48
C GLU A 240 6.31 -15.28 -0.03
N LEU A 241 5.29 -15.98 -0.49
CA LEU A 241 5.07 -16.31 -1.91
C LEU A 241 4.10 -15.32 -2.59
N ALA A 242 3.66 -14.29 -1.88
CA ALA A 242 2.73 -13.27 -2.34
C ALA A 242 3.30 -11.84 -2.15
N TYR A 243 2.71 -11.03 -1.28
CA TYR A 243 3.08 -9.62 -1.07
C TYR A 243 3.86 -9.37 0.23
N GLY A 244 4.16 -10.41 1.00
CA GLY A 244 5.03 -10.36 2.18
C GLY A 244 4.57 -9.41 3.28
N ALA A 245 5.56 -8.89 4.01
CA ALA A 245 5.35 -7.97 5.12
C ALA A 245 4.88 -6.56 4.71
N ALA A 246 4.94 -6.22 3.43
CA ALA A 246 4.47 -4.91 2.95
C ALA A 246 2.96 -4.90 2.67
N GLY A 247 2.41 -6.03 2.20
CA GLY A 247 1.07 -6.05 1.61
C GLY A 247 1.01 -5.27 0.29
N THR A 248 -0.18 -5.03 -0.25
CA THR A 248 -0.39 -4.16 -1.41
C THR A 248 -1.86 -3.77 -1.55
N GLY A 249 -2.16 -2.50 -1.78
CA GLY A 249 -3.52 -2.03 -1.97
C GLY A 249 -4.49 -2.53 -0.87
N PRO A 250 -5.54 -3.31 -1.24
CA PRO A 250 -6.49 -3.85 -0.27
C PRO A 250 -5.96 -5.07 0.52
N ILE A 251 -4.76 -5.58 0.19
CA ILE A 251 -4.15 -6.75 0.82
C ILE A 251 -3.25 -6.31 1.97
N PRO A 252 -3.65 -6.57 3.23
CA PRO A 252 -2.85 -6.19 4.39
C PRO A 252 -1.49 -6.90 4.46
N PRO A 253 -0.52 -6.35 5.21
CA PRO A 253 0.75 -7.03 5.51
C PRO A 253 0.57 -8.46 6.00
N ASN A 254 1.49 -9.34 5.60
CA ASN A 254 1.54 -10.75 6.02
C ASN A 254 0.21 -11.52 5.81
N SER A 255 -0.48 -11.28 4.68
CA SER A 255 -1.74 -11.99 4.39
C SER A 255 -1.48 -13.30 3.63
N VAL A 256 -2.08 -14.40 4.09
CA VAL A 256 -2.31 -15.58 3.27
C VAL A 256 -3.39 -15.26 2.27
N LEU A 257 -3.16 -15.58 1.01
CA LEU A 257 -4.12 -15.38 -0.07
C LEU A 257 -4.76 -16.70 -0.48
N VAL A 258 -6.05 -16.65 -0.75
CA VAL A 258 -6.81 -17.79 -1.30
C VAL A 258 -7.22 -17.44 -2.70
N PHE A 259 -6.83 -18.27 -3.67
CA PHE A 259 -7.28 -18.12 -5.05
C PHE A 259 -8.00 -19.37 -5.53
N GLU A 260 -9.05 -19.17 -6.32
CA GLU A 260 -9.48 -20.16 -7.28
C GLU A 260 -8.99 -19.72 -8.64
N VAL A 261 -8.24 -20.58 -9.32
CA VAL A 261 -7.63 -20.31 -10.63
C VAL A 261 -8.03 -21.40 -11.60
N GLU A 262 -8.53 -21.01 -12.74
CA GLU A 262 -8.79 -21.89 -13.89
C GLU A 262 -7.85 -21.47 -15.03
N LEU A 263 -7.00 -22.40 -15.47
CA LEU A 263 -6.11 -22.20 -16.59
C LEU A 263 -6.84 -22.55 -17.90
N ILE A 264 -7.16 -21.53 -18.68
CA ILE A 264 -7.98 -21.64 -19.88
C ILE A 264 -7.13 -21.98 -21.10
N ASP A 265 -6.01 -21.24 -21.27
CA ASP A 265 -5.15 -21.35 -22.45
C ASP A 265 -3.69 -21.04 -22.08
N VAL A 266 -2.76 -21.71 -22.75
CA VAL A 266 -1.32 -21.48 -22.67
C VAL A 266 -0.81 -21.07 -24.04
N LYS A 267 -0.44 -19.81 -24.15
CA LYS A 267 0.14 -19.24 -25.38
C LYS A 267 1.66 -19.37 -25.30
N ASP A 268 2.25 -20.05 -26.28
CA ASP A 268 3.70 -20.09 -26.43
C ASP A 268 4.23 -18.68 -26.68
N GLU A 269 5.34 -18.33 -26.04
CA GLU A 269 6.03 -17.09 -26.32
C GLU A 269 6.44 -17.11 -27.82
N LYS A 270 5.84 -16.24 -28.63
CA LYS A 270 6.45 -15.92 -29.93
C LYS A 270 7.73 -15.16 -29.58
N VAL A 271 8.85 -15.87 -29.52
CA VAL A 271 10.17 -15.24 -29.51
C VAL A 271 10.18 -14.33 -30.74
N PRO A 272 10.33 -13.00 -30.60
CA PRO A 272 10.58 -12.17 -31.78
C PRO A 272 11.80 -12.77 -32.46
N ALA A 273 11.69 -13.13 -33.73
CA ALA A 273 12.83 -13.60 -34.51
C ALA A 273 13.97 -12.63 -34.22
N GLU A 274 15.10 -13.14 -33.71
CA GLU A 274 16.32 -12.36 -33.54
C GLU A 274 16.51 -11.58 -34.84
N HIS A 275 16.50 -10.26 -34.75
CA HIS A 275 16.95 -9.44 -35.88
C HIS A 275 18.39 -9.93 -36.13
N PRO A 276 18.71 -10.40 -37.36
CA PRO A 276 20.10 -10.72 -37.67
C PRO A 276 20.88 -9.43 -37.43
N GLY A 277 21.77 -9.49 -36.43
CA GLY A 277 22.67 -8.39 -36.12
C GLY A 277 23.32 -7.89 -37.40
N PRO A 278 23.67 -6.60 -37.48
CA PRO A 278 24.34 -6.05 -38.67
C PRO A 278 25.57 -6.90 -38.93
N SER A 279 25.60 -7.50 -40.13
CA SER A 279 26.74 -8.22 -40.64
C SER A 279 27.97 -7.33 -40.56
N VAL A 280 28.95 -7.68 -39.77
CA VAL A 280 30.26 -7.02 -39.68
C VAL A 280 30.92 -7.19 -41.07
N PRO A 281 31.31 -6.09 -41.77
CA PRO A 281 32.04 -6.26 -43.00
C PRO A 281 33.39 -6.87 -42.72
N ASP A 282 33.70 -7.90 -43.47
CA ASP A 282 34.98 -8.61 -43.47
C ASP A 282 36.10 -7.65 -43.90
N LEU A 283 36.92 -7.17 -42.96
CA LEU A 283 38.12 -6.39 -43.26
C LEU A 283 39.26 -7.34 -43.50
N GLN A 284 39.27 -7.97 -44.67
CA GLN A 284 40.48 -8.48 -45.30
C GLN A 284 40.86 -7.53 -46.46
N GLN A 285 41.82 -6.68 -46.21
CA GLN A 285 43.00 -6.39 -47.07
C GLN A 285 43.84 -5.30 -46.42
#